data_c7dcd329961e793c5faae59cbf9f2dd0
#
_entry.id   c7dcd329961e793c5faae59cbf9f2dd0
#
_cell.length_a   1.000
_cell.length_b   1.000
_cell.length_c   1.000
_cell.angle_alpha   90.00
_cell.angle_beta   90.00
_cell.angle_gamma   90.00
#
_symmetry.space_group_name_H-M   'P 1'
#
loop_
_entity.id
_entity.type
_entity.pdbx_description
1 polymer ?
#
loop_
_entity_poly.entity_id
_entity_poly.type
_entity_poly.pdbx_seq_one_letter_code
_entity_poly.pdbx_strand_id
1 'polypeptide(L)'
;GQKHKKELSCAEKIANYYGVRRISFDVTPLFSYSHNSLMENSDKAVPKTSYAEQIEETKGQSPVSTYVPFRNGIFLSAAAGVALSLDCERVVYGAHADDAAGAAYPDCSPSFFDAMKTAVYEGTGGGITLKAPFIHMNKADIVAEGLRLHVPYELTWSCYEGGDKPCGLCGTCRDREAAFA
;
A
#
# COMPACT_ATOMS: atom_id res chain seq x y z
N GLY A 1 5.21 -12.22 -6.62
CA GLY A 1 4.43 -13.31 -6.07
C GLY A 1 2.97 -13.01 -5.78
N GLN A 2 2.41 -11.83 -6.17
CA GLN A 2 0.97 -11.58 -6.08
C GLN A 2 0.21 -12.29 -7.20
N LYS A 3 -1.05 -12.70 -6.92
CA LYS A 3 -1.97 -13.36 -7.88
C LYS A 3 -2.20 -12.55 -9.16
N HIS A 4 -2.06 -11.24 -9.14
CA HIS A 4 -2.19 -10.40 -10.34
C HIS A 4 -1.12 -9.29 -10.39
N LYS A 5 -0.90 -8.75 -11.59
CA LYS A 5 0.11 -7.71 -11.87
C LYS A 5 -0.49 -6.39 -12.38
N LYS A 6 -1.81 -6.21 -12.27
CA LYS A 6 -2.52 -5.05 -12.81
C LYS A 6 -2.00 -3.72 -12.24
N GLU A 7 -1.70 -3.70 -10.94
CA GLU A 7 -1.12 -2.53 -10.25
C GLU A 7 0.21 -2.09 -10.87
N LEU A 8 1.05 -3.03 -11.34
CA LEU A 8 2.33 -2.69 -11.98
C LEU A 8 2.11 -1.94 -13.30
N SER A 9 1.14 -2.38 -14.11
CA SER A 9 0.82 -1.69 -15.37
C SER A 9 0.19 -0.32 -15.13
N CYS A 10 -0.62 -0.17 -14.08
CA CYS A 10 -1.18 1.13 -13.69
C CYS A 10 -0.09 2.08 -13.17
N ALA A 11 0.84 1.58 -12.36
CA ALA A 11 2.00 2.36 -11.90
C ALA A 11 2.86 2.88 -13.06
N GLU A 12 3.04 2.07 -14.11
CA GLU A 12 3.75 2.50 -15.32
C GLU A 12 3.01 3.63 -16.06
N LYS A 13 1.69 3.49 -16.23
CA LYS A 13 0.85 4.52 -16.87
C LYS A 13 0.90 5.84 -16.10
N ILE A 14 0.83 5.78 -14.76
CA ILE A 14 0.91 6.97 -13.90
C ILE A 14 2.29 7.61 -14.01
N ALA A 15 3.38 6.83 -13.97
CA ALA A 15 4.72 7.35 -14.12
C ALA A 15 4.91 8.07 -15.49
N ASN A 16 4.40 7.47 -16.56
CA ASN A 16 4.42 8.07 -17.90
C ASN A 16 3.57 9.35 -17.98
N TYR A 17 2.39 9.34 -17.35
CA TYR A 17 1.51 10.53 -17.32
C TYR A 17 2.19 11.74 -16.68
N TYR A 18 2.92 11.51 -15.57
CA TYR A 18 3.64 12.58 -14.87
C TYR A 18 5.07 12.80 -15.39
N GLY A 19 5.54 12.02 -16.36
CA GLY A 19 6.91 12.11 -16.89
C GLY A 19 7.99 11.79 -15.85
N VAL A 20 7.70 10.95 -14.86
CA VAL A 20 8.64 10.59 -13.79
C VAL A 20 9.30 9.24 -14.04
N ARG A 21 10.57 9.13 -13.64
CA ARG A 21 11.31 7.87 -13.74
C ARG A 21 10.69 6.82 -12.80
N ARG A 22 10.44 5.62 -13.34
CA ARG A 22 10.04 4.44 -12.57
C ARG A 22 11.23 3.50 -12.39
N ILE A 23 11.42 3.03 -11.16
CA ILE A 23 12.37 1.98 -10.81
C ILE A 23 11.59 0.77 -10.33
N SER A 24 11.97 -0.43 -10.78
CA SER A 24 11.27 -1.67 -10.46
C SER A 24 12.28 -2.76 -10.18
N PHE A 25 12.07 -3.52 -9.09
CA PHE A 25 12.85 -4.70 -8.75
C PHE A 25 11.94 -5.76 -8.13
N ASP A 26 12.31 -7.02 -8.26
CA ASP A 26 11.51 -8.13 -7.77
C ASP A 26 11.93 -8.53 -6.35
N VAL A 27 10.99 -8.42 -5.43
CA VAL A 27 11.14 -8.83 -4.01
C VAL A 27 10.34 -10.10 -3.70
N THR A 28 9.81 -10.80 -4.71
CA THR A 28 9.05 -12.05 -4.55
C THR A 28 9.74 -13.07 -3.63
N PRO A 29 11.06 -13.30 -3.73
CA PRO A 29 11.74 -14.26 -2.85
C PRO A 29 11.58 -13.96 -1.36
N LEU A 30 11.50 -12.69 -0.96
CA LEU A 30 11.33 -12.28 0.44
C LEU A 30 9.96 -12.65 1.02
N PHE A 31 8.96 -12.85 0.16
CA PHE A 31 7.58 -13.17 0.53
C PHE A 31 7.17 -14.61 0.18
N SER A 32 8.09 -15.44 -0.28
CA SER A 32 7.82 -16.83 -0.69
C SER A 32 7.27 -17.71 0.44
N TYR A 33 7.55 -17.37 1.68
CA TYR A 33 7.05 -18.06 2.88
C TYR A 33 5.72 -17.50 3.40
N SER A 34 5.18 -16.47 2.78
CA SER A 34 3.91 -15.89 3.20
C SER A 34 2.73 -16.63 2.59
N HIS A 35 1.73 -16.97 3.40
CA HIS A 35 0.51 -17.67 3.01
C HIS A 35 -0.75 -16.79 3.16
N ASN A 36 -0.63 -15.48 2.89
CA ASN A 36 -1.79 -14.57 2.85
C ASN A 36 -2.60 -14.75 1.56
N SER A 37 -3.84 -14.22 1.53
CA SER A 37 -4.77 -14.46 0.41
C SER A 37 -4.37 -13.78 -0.92
N LEU A 38 -3.39 -12.88 -0.93
CA LEU A 38 -2.93 -12.20 -2.14
C LEU A 38 -1.83 -12.94 -2.88
N MET A 39 -1.17 -13.93 -2.25
CA MET A 39 -0.02 -14.62 -2.84
C MET A 39 -0.44 -15.75 -3.79
N GLU A 40 0.32 -15.95 -4.88
CA GLU A 40 0.10 -17.02 -5.86
C GLU A 40 0.16 -18.41 -5.24
N ASN A 41 1.05 -18.60 -4.25
CA ASN A 41 1.24 -19.87 -3.53
C ASN A 41 0.22 -20.10 -2.39
N SER A 42 -0.83 -19.30 -2.31
CA SER A 42 -1.86 -19.41 -1.27
C SER A 42 -3.19 -19.91 -1.82
N ASP A 43 -3.74 -20.95 -1.18
CA ASP A 43 -5.08 -21.47 -1.48
C ASP A 43 -6.19 -20.60 -0.88
N LYS A 44 -5.84 -19.58 -0.08
CA LYS A 44 -6.82 -18.67 0.52
C LYS A 44 -7.46 -17.79 -0.54
N ALA A 45 -8.79 -17.75 -0.55
CA ALA A 45 -9.53 -16.81 -1.38
C ALA A 45 -9.37 -15.35 -0.87
N VAL A 46 -9.43 -14.39 -1.77
CA VAL A 46 -9.53 -12.98 -1.40
C VAL A 46 -10.91 -12.72 -0.77
N PRO A 47 -10.98 -12.15 0.45
CA PRO A 47 -12.27 -11.85 1.10
C PRO A 47 -13.15 -10.95 0.25
N LYS A 48 -14.45 -11.25 0.22
CA LYS A 48 -15.49 -10.46 -0.47
C LYS A 48 -16.28 -9.57 0.49
N THR A 49 -15.72 -9.31 1.65
CA THR A 49 -16.25 -8.47 2.73
C THR A 49 -15.48 -7.15 2.81
N SER A 50 -16.10 -6.13 3.38
CA SER A 50 -15.43 -4.86 3.69
C SER A 50 -14.33 -5.06 4.74
N TYR A 51 -13.40 -4.10 4.87
CA TYR A 51 -12.40 -4.16 5.94
C TYR A 51 -13.03 -4.05 7.32
N ALA A 52 -14.11 -3.29 7.48
CA ALA A 52 -14.84 -3.20 8.74
C ALA A 52 -15.35 -4.56 9.19
N GLU A 53 -16.00 -5.33 8.29
CA GLU A 53 -16.47 -6.69 8.56
C GLU A 53 -15.29 -7.64 8.91
N GLN A 54 -14.18 -7.58 8.19
CA GLN A 54 -12.99 -8.39 8.45
C GLN A 54 -12.35 -8.07 9.81
N ILE A 55 -12.31 -6.78 10.21
CA ILE A 55 -11.82 -6.34 11.51
C ILE A 55 -12.74 -6.85 12.62
N GLU A 56 -14.06 -6.82 12.42
CA GLU A 56 -15.03 -7.35 13.37
C GLU A 56 -14.87 -8.85 13.58
N GLU A 57 -14.69 -9.62 12.50
CA GLU A 57 -14.41 -11.07 12.54
C GLU A 57 -13.15 -11.40 13.37
N THR A 58 -12.11 -10.61 13.24
CA THR A 58 -10.85 -10.76 13.99
C THR A 58 -10.90 -10.11 15.38
N LYS A 59 -11.99 -9.40 15.71
CA LYS A 59 -12.13 -8.56 16.93
C LYS A 59 -10.98 -7.54 17.07
N GLY A 60 -10.38 -7.13 15.97
CA GLY A 60 -9.22 -6.24 15.96
C GLY A 60 -7.95 -6.82 16.62
N GLN A 61 -7.87 -8.14 16.80
CA GLN A 61 -6.76 -8.79 17.51
C GLN A 61 -5.69 -9.37 16.59
N SER A 62 -5.95 -9.43 15.29
CA SER A 62 -5.00 -9.95 14.30
C SER A 62 -5.16 -9.25 12.96
N PRO A 63 -4.09 -9.20 12.16
CA PRO A 63 -4.17 -8.68 10.79
C PRO A 63 -5.18 -9.43 9.94
N VAL A 64 -5.75 -8.74 8.95
CA VAL A 64 -6.65 -9.32 7.95
C VAL A 64 -5.89 -10.30 7.02
N SER A 65 -6.62 -11.21 6.36
CA SER A 65 -6.00 -12.29 5.55
C SER A 65 -5.21 -11.79 4.33
N THR A 66 -5.41 -10.54 3.93
CA THR A 66 -4.67 -9.86 2.86
C THR A 66 -3.38 -9.20 3.32
N TYR A 67 -3.09 -9.22 4.61
CA TYR A 67 -1.84 -8.68 5.15
C TYR A 67 -0.63 -9.49 4.69
N VAL A 68 0.30 -8.85 4.01
CA VAL A 68 1.61 -9.39 3.67
C VAL A 68 2.58 -8.99 4.77
N PRO A 69 3.14 -9.94 5.54
CA PRO A 69 3.91 -9.63 6.74
C PRO A 69 5.06 -8.65 6.50
N PHE A 70 5.03 -7.53 7.21
CA PHE A 70 6.07 -6.50 7.21
C PHE A 70 6.43 -5.93 5.82
N ARG A 71 5.47 -5.98 4.86
CA ARG A 71 5.71 -5.56 3.48
C ARG A 71 6.16 -4.10 3.38
N ASN A 72 5.51 -3.19 4.11
CA ASN A 72 5.87 -1.77 4.09
C ASN A 72 7.25 -1.53 4.69
N GLY A 73 7.65 -2.27 5.72
CA GLY A 73 8.99 -2.18 6.29
C GLY A 73 10.07 -2.53 5.27
N ILE A 74 9.88 -3.63 4.54
CA ILE A 74 10.79 -4.07 3.47
C ILE A 74 10.84 -3.05 2.34
N PHE A 75 9.68 -2.55 1.89
CA PHE A 75 9.60 -1.58 0.80
C PHE A 75 10.25 -0.24 1.17
N LEU A 76 10.02 0.25 2.39
CA LEU A 76 10.59 1.51 2.85
C LEU A 76 12.11 1.40 3.04
N SER A 77 12.62 0.27 3.54
CA SER A 77 14.06 0.01 3.66
C SER A 77 14.74 -0.01 2.28
N ALA A 78 14.14 -0.74 1.33
CA ALA A 78 14.65 -0.79 -0.04
C ALA A 78 14.59 0.59 -0.72
N ALA A 79 13.48 1.31 -0.56
CA ALA A 79 13.31 2.66 -1.11
C ALA A 79 14.32 3.65 -0.53
N ALA A 80 14.61 3.57 0.76
CA ALA A 80 15.61 4.42 1.41
C ALA A 80 17.02 4.19 0.85
N GLY A 81 17.43 2.93 0.65
CA GLY A 81 18.72 2.60 0.04
C GLY A 81 18.83 3.08 -1.41
N VAL A 82 17.78 2.90 -2.20
CA VAL A 82 17.72 3.41 -3.59
C VAL A 82 17.74 4.94 -3.62
N ALA A 83 16.94 5.58 -2.77
CA ALA A 83 16.86 7.04 -2.68
C ALA A 83 18.22 7.66 -2.33
N LEU A 84 18.91 7.10 -1.33
CA LEU A 84 20.25 7.56 -0.93
C LEU A 84 21.26 7.40 -2.09
N SER A 85 21.20 6.29 -2.82
CA SER A 85 22.08 6.03 -3.98
C SER A 85 21.82 6.93 -5.19
N LEU A 86 20.67 7.60 -5.20
CA LEU A 86 20.25 8.52 -6.27
C LEU A 86 20.24 9.98 -5.81
N ASP A 87 20.93 10.30 -4.72
CA ASP A 87 21.02 11.65 -4.14
C ASP A 87 19.64 12.29 -3.87
N CYS A 88 18.64 11.46 -3.55
CA CYS A 88 17.34 11.95 -3.10
C CYS A 88 17.41 12.27 -1.60
N GLU A 89 16.57 13.21 -1.15
CA GLU A 89 16.49 13.62 0.26
C GLU A 89 15.28 13.01 1.00
N ARG A 90 14.33 12.44 0.24
CA ARG A 90 13.04 12.02 0.80
C ARG A 90 12.53 10.74 0.16
N VAL A 91 11.90 9.93 1.01
CA VAL A 91 11.00 8.84 0.60
C VAL A 91 9.59 9.19 1.07
N VAL A 92 8.61 9.08 0.18
CA VAL A 92 7.19 9.34 0.47
C VAL A 92 6.38 8.08 0.21
N TYR A 93 5.50 7.70 1.14
CA TYR A 93 4.58 6.58 0.91
C TYR A 93 3.15 6.90 1.36
N GLY A 94 2.18 6.14 0.84
CA GLY A 94 0.76 6.44 0.91
C GLY A 94 0.00 5.69 2.00
N ALA A 95 0.61 5.37 3.15
CA ALA A 95 -0.13 4.81 4.28
C ALA A 95 -1.20 5.80 4.79
N HIS A 96 -2.36 5.29 5.18
CA HIS A 96 -3.50 6.09 5.62
C HIS A 96 -4.24 5.44 6.79
N ALA A 97 -5.12 6.22 7.44
CA ALA A 97 -5.75 5.84 8.70
C ALA A 97 -6.61 4.55 8.61
N ASP A 98 -7.34 4.35 7.50
CA ASP A 98 -8.23 3.19 7.35
C ASP A 98 -7.46 1.87 7.33
N ASP A 99 -6.27 1.82 6.72
CA ASP A 99 -5.44 0.62 6.69
C ASP A 99 -4.88 0.26 8.08
N ALA A 100 -4.70 1.27 8.95
CA ALA A 100 -4.24 1.06 10.32
C ALA A 100 -5.36 0.64 11.28
N ALA A 101 -6.63 0.83 10.90
CA ALA A 101 -7.77 0.59 11.75
C ALA A 101 -7.84 -0.88 12.21
N GLY A 102 -8.15 -1.11 13.49
CA GLY A 102 -8.33 -2.44 14.07
C GLY A 102 -7.16 -3.40 13.86
N ALA A 103 -5.92 -2.89 13.77
CA ALA A 103 -4.71 -3.65 13.47
C ALA A 103 -4.76 -4.45 12.14
N ALA A 104 -5.60 -4.04 11.18
CA ALA A 104 -5.74 -4.72 9.88
C ALA A 104 -4.39 -4.83 9.15
N TYR A 105 -3.64 -3.73 9.11
CA TYR A 105 -2.28 -3.65 8.55
C TYR A 105 -1.37 -2.91 9.54
N PRO A 106 -0.70 -3.63 10.46
CA PRO A 106 0.13 -3.00 11.52
C PRO A 106 1.21 -2.07 10.98
N ASP A 107 1.77 -2.40 9.81
CA ASP A 107 2.80 -1.62 9.11
C ASP A 107 2.27 -0.42 8.31
N CYS A 108 1.01 -0.05 8.53
CA CYS A 108 0.40 1.22 8.10
C CYS A 108 0.12 2.18 9.28
N SER A 109 0.38 1.76 10.52
CA SER A 109 0.05 2.56 11.71
C SER A 109 0.95 3.79 11.89
N PRO A 110 0.48 4.85 12.55
CA PRO A 110 1.30 6.00 12.90
C PRO A 110 2.54 5.63 13.73
N SER A 111 2.41 4.70 14.69
CA SER A 111 3.53 4.25 15.51
C SER A 111 4.59 3.50 14.68
N PHE A 112 4.17 2.69 13.71
CA PHE A 112 5.10 2.07 12.77
C PHE A 112 5.81 3.12 11.90
N PHE A 113 5.06 4.12 11.40
CA PHE A 113 5.65 5.23 10.64
C PHE A 113 6.73 5.96 11.44
N ASP A 114 6.46 6.32 12.70
CA ASP A 114 7.42 7.03 13.55
C ASP A 114 8.68 6.21 13.80
N ALA A 115 8.53 4.90 14.04
CA ALA A 115 9.66 3.99 14.20
C ALA A 115 10.50 3.89 12.91
N MET A 116 9.85 3.68 11.76
CA MET A 116 10.52 3.60 10.46
C MET A 116 11.17 4.92 10.05
N LYS A 117 10.53 6.05 10.34
CA LYS A 117 11.09 7.39 10.11
C LYS A 117 12.41 7.56 10.84
N THR A 118 12.46 7.15 12.12
CA THR A 118 13.69 7.18 12.91
C THR A 118 14.72 6.21 12.34
N ALA A 119 14.35 4.96 12.07
CA ALA A 119 15.25 3.95 11.55
C ALA A 119 15.88 4.35 10.19
N VAL A 120 15.06 4.91 9.28
CA VAL A 120 15.53 5.39 7.98
C VAL A 120 16.50 6.57 8.16
N TYR A 121 16.15 7.55 9.01
CA TYR A 121 16.98 8.72 9.25
C TYR A 121 18.36 8.33 9.83
N GLU A 122 18.36 7.55 10.92
CA GLU A 122 19.60 7.09 11.56
C GLU A 122 20.41 6.17 10.64
N GLY A 123 19.74 5.20 9.98
CA GLY A 123 20.42 4.24 9.10
C GLY A 123 21.01 4.86 7.83
N THR A 124 20.57 6.06 7.44
CA THR A 124 21.12 6.82 6.31
C THR A 124 22.03 7.98 6.74
N GLY A 125 22.37 8.06 8.03
CA GLY A 125 23.19 9.16 8.57
C GLY A 125 22.54 10.53 8.40
N GLY A 126 21.21 10.60 8.45
CA GLY A 126 20.44 11.82 8.24
C GLY A 126 20.17 12.17 6.77
N GLY A 127 20.64 11.32 5.83
CA GLY A 127 20.51 11.60 4.38
C GLY A 127 19.08 11.49 3.85
N ILE A 128 18.23 10.65 4.44
CA ILE A 128 16.86 10.42 3.97
C ILE A 128 15.82 10.76 5.05
N THR A 129 14.81 11.54 4.66
CA THR A 129 13.62 11.79 5.48
C THR A 129 12.41 11.00 4.95
N LEU A 130 11.79 10.17 5.80
CA LEU A 130 10.54 9.48 5.47
C LEU A 130 9.33 10.40 5.70
N LYS A 131 8.38 10.40 4.77
CA LYS A 131 7.12 11.15 4.83
C LYS A 131 5.92 10.25 4.54
N ALA A 132 4.85 10.44 5.29
CA ALA A 132 3.55 9.78 5.09
C ALA A 132 2.43 10.84 5.19
N PRO A 133 2.18 11.59 4.09
CA PRO A 133 1.27 12.75 4.15
C PRO A 133 -0.17 12.38 4.48
N PHE A 134 -0.57 11.13 4.26
CA PHE A 134 -1.94 10.66 4.45
C PHE A 134 -2.15 9.84 5.74
N ILE A 135 -1.13 9.74 6.60
CA ILE A 135 -1.13 8.82 7.76
C ILE A 135 -2.33 9.02 8.72
N HIS A 136 -2.89 10.23 8.76
CA HIS A 136 -4.06 10.60 9.58
C HIS A 136 -5.33 10.87 8.75
N MET A 137 -5.29 10.66 7.43
CA MET A 137 -6.41 10.87 6.54
C MET A 137 -7.13 9.53 6.29
N ASN A 138 -8.44 9.57 6.13
CA ASN A 138 -9.21 8.44 5.61
C ASN A 138 -9.17 8.44 4.07
N LYS A 139 -9.72 7.39 3.46
CA LYS A 139 -9.69 7.23 2.01
C LYS A 139 -10.53 8.29 1.28
N ALA A 140 -11.63 8.76 1.87
CA ALA A 140 -12.45 9.83 1.30
C ALA A 140 -11.70 11.18 1.28
N ASP A 141 -10.96 11.51 2.36
CA ASP A 141 -10.10 12.70 2.40
C ASP A 141 -9.04 12.65 1.30
N ILE A 142 -8.42 11.49 1.07
CA ILE A 142 -7.42 11.29 0.03
C ILE A 142 -8.03 11.45 -1.37
N VAL A 143 -9.24 10.92 -1.58
CA VAL A 143 -9.96 11.08 -2.86
C VAL A 143 -10.29 12.54 -3.09
N ALA A 144 -10.82 13.26 -2.08
CA ALA A 144 -11.13 14.67 -2.18
C ALA A 144 -9.88 15.52 -2.54
N GLU A 145 -8.74 15.26 -1.86
CA GLU A 145 -7.48 15.92 -2.18
C GLU A 145 -6.97 15.58 -3.59
N GLY A 146 -7.08 14.31 -3.99
CA GLY A 146 -6.70 13.88 -5.33
C GLY A 146 -7.56 14.51 -6.44
N LEU A 147 -8.86 14.68 -6.21
CA LEU A 147 -9.74 15.40 -7.14
C LEU A 147 -9.34 16.88 -7.25
N ARG A 148 -9.02 17.53 -6.12
CA ARG A 148 -8.52 18.90 -6.09
C ARG A 148 -7.20 19.06 -6.87
N LEU A 149 -6.34 18.04 -6.83
CA LEU A 149 -5.05 18.00 -7.56
C LEU A 149 -5.17 17.45 -8.98
N HIS A 150 -6.37 17.15 -9.46
CA HIS A 150 -6.62 16.56 -10.78
C HIS A 150 -5.85 15.24 -11.01
N VAL A 151 -5.80 14.37 -9.99
CA VAL A 151 -5.19 13.06 -10.12
C VAL A 151 -5.96 12.21 -11.15
N PRO A 152 -5.29 11.56 -12.12
CA PRO A 152 -5.94 10.76 -13.16
C PRO A 152 -6.39 9.40 -12.55
N TYR A 153 -7.48 9.40 -11.80
CA TYR A 153 -7.98 8.21 -11.09
C TYR A 153 -8.33 7.05 -12.01
N GLU A 154 -8.64 7.31 -13.28
CA GLU A 154 -8.88 6.29 -14.31
C GLU A 154 -7.62 5.45 -14.63
N LEU A 155 -6.42 5.96 -14.30
CA LEU A 155 -5.16 5.23 -14.43
C LEU A 155 -4.82 4.40 -13.19
N THR A 156 -5.59 4.53 -12.10
CA THR A 156 -5.32 3.86 -10.82
C THR A 156 -6.02 2.53 -10.70
N TRP A 157 -5.48 1.63 -9.87
CA TRP A 157 -6.05 0.32 -9.60
C TRP A 157 -5.92 -0.06 -8.14
N SER A 158 -6.96 -0.69 -7.58
CA SER A 158 -6.95 -1.18 -6.20
C SER A 158 -7.52 -2.60 -6.04
N CYS A 159 -8.25 -3.11 -7.02
CA CYS A 159 -8.89 -4.42 -6.93
C CYS A 159 -7.90 -5.57 -6.81
N TYR A 160 -8.09 -6.45 -5.84
CA TYR A 160 -7.24 -7.61 -5.59
C TYR A 160 -7.43 -8.79 -6.56
N GLU A 161 -8.47 -8.79 -7.39
CA GLU A 161 -8.74 -9.87 -8.36
C GLU A 161 -7.98 -9.69 -9.69
N GLY A 162 -7.53 -8.47 -10.01
CA GLY A 162 -6.70 -8.20 -11.18
C GLY A 162 -7.34 -8.43 -12.55
N GLY A 163 -8.67 -8.54 -12.64
CA GLY A 163 -9.41 -8.70 -13.90
C GLY A 163 -9.37 -7.45 -14.80
N ASP A 164 -10.11 -7.46 -15.91
CA ASP A 164 -10.20 -6.30 -16.82
C ASP A 164 -10.91 -5.12 -16.18
N LYS A 165 -11.89 -5.40 -15.33
CA LYS A 165 -12.62 -4.42 -14.52
C LYS A 165 -12.49 -4.76 -13.03
N PRO A 166 -12.59 -3.76 -12.13
CA PRO A 166 -12.72 -4.02 -10.70
C PRO A 166 -13.87 -4.97 -10.39
N CYS A 167 -13.66 -5.92 -9.46
CA CYS A 167 -14.67 -6.92 -9.14
C CYS A 167 -15.90 -6.35 -8.37
N GLY A 168 -15.78 -5.17 -7.77
CA GLY A 168 -16.85 -4.54 -6.96
C GLY A 168 -17.09 -5.19 -5.59
N LEU A 169 -16.45 -6.31 -5.28
CA LEU A 169 -16.79 -7.15 -4.12
C LEU A 169 -15.69 -7.21 -3.05
N CYS A 170 -14.41 -7.18 -3.44
CA CYS A 170 -13.32 -7.23 -2.46
C CYS A 170 -13.26 -5.95 -1.62
N GLY A 171 -12.64 -6.03 -0.44
CA GLY A 171 -12.58 -4.92 0.50
C GLY A 171 -12.11 -3.61 -0.14
N THR A 172 -11.02 -3.66 -0.93
CA THR A 172 -10.50 -2.45 -1.61
C THR A 172 -11.45 -1.87 -2.66
N CYS A 173 -12.27 -2.68 -3.34
CA CYS A 173 -13.29 -2.16 -4.26
C CYS A 173 -14.40 -1.44 -3.51
N ARG A 174 -14.91 -2.04 -2.42
CA ARG A 174 -15.97 -1.45 -1.59
C ARG A 174 -15.51 -0.14 -0.96
N ASP A 175 -14.31 -0.12 -0.37
CA ASP A 175 -13.75 1.08 0.23
C ASP A 175 -13.46 2.18 -0.80
N ARG A 176 -13.01 1.78 -2.01
CA ARG A 176 -12.82 2.75 -3.08
C ARG A 176 -14.14 3.37 -3.52
N GLU A 177 -15.18 2.57 -3.73
CA GLU A 177 -16.51 3.04 -4.11
C GLU A 177 -17.05 4.01 -3.05
N ALA A 178 -17.00 3.61 -1.78
CA ALA A 178 -17.44 4.46 -0.68
C ALA A 178 -16.67 5.79 -0.58
N ALA A 179 -15.38 5.79 -0.92
CA ALA A 179 -14.56 7.01 -0.88
C ALA A 179 -14.86 8.01 -2.02
N PHE A 180 -15.49 7.57 -3.10
CA PHE A 180 -15.92 8.42 -4.22
C PHE A 180 -17.40 8.84 -4.13
N ALA A 181 -18.18 8.27 -3.21
CA ALA A 181 -19.60 8.60 -3.00
C ALA A 181 -19.78 9.90 -2.25
#